data_7a86c61353f9192bf9e3195dac3b3086
#
_entry.id   7a86c61353f9192bf9e3195dac3b3086
#
_cell.length_a   1.000
_cell.length_b   1.000
_cell.length_c   1.000
_cell.angle_alpha   90.00
_cell.angle_beta   90.00
_cell.angle_gamma   90.00
#
_symmetry.space_group_name_H-M   'P 1'
#
loop_
_entity.id
_entity.type
_entity.pdbx_description
1 polymer ?
#
loop_
_entity_poly.entity_id
_entity_poly.type
_entity_poly.pdbx_seq_one_letter_code
_entity_poly.pdbx_strand_id
1 'polypeptide(L)'
;MIEGELYVLVDSPKCVFACKRESGGSIYHYACVNCHDQVKIPGIGLATGTLSRQPTRIANDEERSRFYEYLHESGYHYNMANRKVINIITGEIV
;
A
#
# COMPACT_ATOMS: atom_id res chain seq x y z
N MET A 1 2.07 -13.99 -0.61
CA MET A 1 1.86 -12.82 0.28
C MET A 1 0.47 -12.86 0.88
N ILE A 2 0.32 -12.28 2.05
CA ILE A 2 -0.98 -12.23 2.73
C ILE A 2 -1.75 -11.01 2.22
N GLU A 3 -3.00 -11.21 1.81
CA GLU A 3 -3.85 -10.13 1.33
C GLU A 3 -4.06 -9.06 2.42
N GLY A 4 -3.86 -7.80 2.06
CA GLY A 4 -3.98 -6.65 2.94
C GLY A 4 -2.77 -6.40 3.84
N GLU A 5 -1.83 -7.31 3.95
CA GLU A 5 -0.63 -7.11 4.76
C GLU A 5 0.30 -6.07 4.11
N LEU A 6 1.07 -5.37 4.95
CA LEU A 6 2.01 -4.34 4.50
C LEU A 6 3.37 -4.97 4.20
N TYR A 7 3.83 -4.76 2.99
CA TYR A 7 5.14 -5.20 2.51
C TYR A 7 5.94 -4.02 2.00
N VAL A 8 7.25 -4.20 1.96
CA VAL A 8 8.16 -3.27 1.27
C VAL A 8 8.92 -3.99 0.18
N LEU A 9 9.39 -3.24 -0.80
CA LEU A 9 10.32 -3.74 -1.79
C LEU A 9 11.71 -3.79 -1.17
N VAL A 10 12.37 -4.94 -1.21
CA VAL A 10 13.70 -5.12 -0.60
C VAL A 10 14.72 -4.12 -1.15
N ASP A 11 14.68 -3.88 -2.47
CA ASP A 11 15.61 -2.97 -3.15
C ASP A 11 15.18 -1.49 -3.07
N SER A 12 13.98 -1.21 -2.58
CA SER A 12 13.45 0.13 -2.39
C SER A 12 12.55 0.16 -1.15
N PRO A 13 13.12 0.08 0.08
CA PRO A 13 12.31 -0.08 1.29
C PRO A 13 11.38 1.09 1.61
N LYS A 14 11.56 2.25 0.97
CA LYS A 14 10.62 3.35 1.07
C LYS A 14 9.29 3.09 0.37
N CYS A 15 9.25 2.13 -0.56
CA CYS A 15 8.00 1.71 -1.19
C CYS A 15 7.29 0.71 -0.30
N VAL A 16 6.26 1.18 0.41
CA VAL A 16 5.42 0.37 1.30
C VAL A 16 4.04 0.23 0.68
N PHE A 17 3.50 -0.97 0.65
CA PHE A 17 2.21 -1.21 0.01
C PHE A 17 1.37 -2.24 0.75
N ALA A 18 0.05 -2.10 0.67
CA ALA A 18 -0.91 -3.10 1.14
C ALA A 18 -1.19 -4.07 0.00
N CYS A 19 -0.77 -5.29 0.14
CA CYS A 19 -0.84 -6.30 -0.91
C CYS A 19 -2.28 -6.71 -1.22
N LYS A 20 -2.63 -6.76 -2.51
CA LYS A 20 -3.89 -7.34 -2.97
C LYS A 20 -3.67 -8.78 -3.44
N ARG A 21 -2.80 -8.97 -4.42
CA ARG A 21 -2.42 -10.28 -4.96
C ARG A 21 -1.18 -10.17 -5.84
N GLU A 22 -0.60 -11.31 -6.16
CA GLU A 22 0.39 -11.44 -7.22
C GLU A 22 -0.24 -12.14 -8.41
N SER A 23 0.04 -11.68 -9.63
CA SER A 23 -0.45 -12.33 -10.86
C SER A 23 0.47 -11.98 -12.02
N GLY A 24 0.90 -12.99 -12.77
CA GLY A 24 1.85 -12.79 -13.87
C GLY A 24 3.16 -12.23 -13.36
N GLY A 25 3.64 -11.17 -13.95
CA GLY A 25 4.86 -10.47 -13.53
C GLY A 25 4.60 -9.25 -12.65
N SER A 26 3.44 -9.17 -12.01
CA SER A 26 3.01 -7.98 -11.28
C SER A 26 2.53 -8.28 -9.87
N ILE A 27 2.74 -7.29 -8.99
CA ILE A 27 2.16 -7.23 -7.67
C ILE A 27 1.05 -6.19 -7.71
N TYR A 28 -0.16 -6.57 -7.30
CA TYR A 28 -1.29 -5.65 -7.21
C TYR A 28 -1.44 -5.21 -5.76
N HIS A 29 -1.75 -3.93 -5.54
CA HIS A 29 -1.93 -3.38 -4.20
C HIS A 29 -3.22 -2.58 -4.06
N TYR A 30 -3.69 -2.44 -2.81
CA TYR A 30 -4.81 -1.56 -2.47
C TYR A 30 -4.38 -0.12 -2.30
N ALA A 31 -3.18 0.10 -1.79
CA ALA A 31 -2.57 1.40 -1.61
C ALA A 31 -1.05 1.25 -1.54
N CYS A 32 -0.33 2.27 -1.97
CA CYS A 32 1.13 2.31 -1.91
C CYS A 32 1.59 3.71 -1.52
N VAL A 33 2.62 3.77 -0.67
CA VAL A 33 3.41 4.99 -0.47
C VAL A 33 4.75 4.74 -1.15
N ASN A 34 5.03 5.46 -2.22
CA ASN A 34 6.25 5.23 -3.00
C ASN A 34 7.49 5.92 -2.42
N CYS A 35 8.63 5.76 -3.07
CA CYS A 35 9.89 6.34 -2.61
C CYS A 35 9.94 7.89 -2.68
N HIS A 36 8.97 8.50 -3.34
CA HIS A 36 8.81 9.96 -3.41
C HIS A 36 7.76 10.48 -2.42
N ASP A 37 7.39 9.67 -1.43
CA ASP A 37 6.38 9.99 -0.42
C ASP A 37 4.99 10.28 -1.00
N GLN A 38 4.70 9.74 -2.18
CA GLN A 38 3.40 9.88 -2.84
C GLN A 38 2.52 8.69 -2.52
N VAL A 39 1.27 8.97 -2.17
CA VAL A 39 0.24 7.94 -1.97
C VAL A 39 -0.40 7.61 -3.30
N LYS A 40 -0.41 6.32 -3.63
CA LYS A 40 -1.00 5.80 -4.86
C LYS A 40 -2.16 4.86 -4.51
N ILE A 41 -3.36 5.23 -4.93
CA ILE A 41 -4.56 4.42 -4.77
C ILE A 41 -5.04 4.01 -6.17
N PRO A 42 -5.27 2.72 -6.43
CA PRO A 42 -5.74 2.27 -7.74
C PRO A 42 -7.00 3.02 -8.20
N GLY A 43 -6.97 3.50 -9.44
CA GLY A 43 -8.10 4.23 -10.01
C GLY A 43 -8.18 5.70 -9.63
N ILE A 44 -7.27 6.20 -8.79
CA ILE A 44 -7.19 7.63 -8.46
C ILE A 44 -6.02 8.23 -9.26
N GLY A 45 -6.33 9.24 -10.07
CA GLY A 45 -5.35 9.83 -10.98
C GLY A 45 -4.85 8.80 -12.00
N LEU A 46 -3.53 8.70 -12.18
CA LEU A 46 -2.89 7.76 -13.08
C LEU A 46 -2.41 6.47 -12.39
N ALA A 47 -2.78 6.26 -11.14
CA ALA A 47 -2.33 5.10 -10.39
C ALA A 47 -2.98 3.82 -10.91
N THR A 48 -2.15 2.85 -11.32
CA THR A 48 -2.61 1.57 -11.84
C THR A 48 -2.83 0.51 -10.76
N GLY A 49 -2.24 0.72 -9.58
CA GLY A 49 -2.31 -0.24 -8.49
C GLY A 49 -1.40 -1.45 -8.67
N THR A 50 -0.37 -1.31 -9.51
CA THR A 50 0.55 -2.42 -9.81
C THR A 50 2.01 -2.01 -9.63
N LEU A 51 2.82 -3.00 -9.24
CA LEU A 51 4.27 -2.90 -9.18
C LEU A 51 4.85 -4.10 -9.94
N SER A 52 6.02 -3.93 -10.53
CA SER A 52 6.74 -5.05 -11.12
C SER A 52 7.12 -6.05 -10.03
N ARG A 53 7.02 -7.33 -10.34
CA ARG A 53 7.37 -8.39 -9.38
C ARG A 53 8.85 -8.31 -9.06
N GLN A 54 9.15 -8.23 -7.78
CA GLN A 54 10.51 -8.15 -7.25
C GLN A 54 10.50 -8.63 -5.79
N PRO A 55 11.68 -8.87 -5.18
CA PRO A 55 11.74 -9.33 -3.79
C PRO A 55 11.06 -8.37 -2.84
N THR A 56 10.27 -8.93 -1.92
CA THR A 56 9.54 -8.20 -0.89
C THR A 56 9.79 -8.80 0.48
N ARG A 57 9.54 -8.02 1.52
CA ARG A 57 9.48 -8.50 2.91
C ARG A 57 8.37 -7.77 3.64
N ILE A 58 7.95 -8.30 4.78
CA ILE A 58 6.97 -7.63 5.64
C ILE A 58 7.56 -6.31 6.13
N ALA A 59 6.74 -5.25 6.13
CA ALA A 59 7.13 -3.94 6.63
C ALA A 59 7.40 -3.99 8.13
N ASN A 60 8.46 -3.30 8.58
CA ASN A 60 8.75 -3.13 10.00
C ASN A 60 7.88 -2.01 10.61
N ASP A 61 8.00 -1.77 11.92
CA ASP A 61 7.15 -0.81 12.62
C ASP A 61 7.33 0.63 12.10
N GLU A 62 8.55 1.03 11.79
CA GLU A 62 8.85 2.35 11.25
C GLU A 62 8.22 2.55 9.86
N GLU A 63 8.36 1.54 9.01
CA GLU A 63 7.77 1.55 7.68
C GLU A 63 6.25 1.56 7.73
N ARG A 64 5.66 0.81 8.65
CA ARG A 64 4.21 0.80 8.88
C ARG A 64 3.72 2.17 9.35
N SER A 65 4.42 2.79 10.29
CA SER A 65 4.08 4.12 10.81
C SER A 65 4.09 5.17 9.70
N ARG A 66 5.10 5.14 8.83
CA ARG A 66 5.18 6.02 7.68
C ARG A 66 4.00 5.81 6.73
N PHE A 67 3.64 4.56 6.44
CA PHE A 67 2.49 4.24 5.60
C PHE A 67 1.19 4.81 6.16
N TYR A 68 0.91 4.60 7.46
CA TYR A 68 -0.27 5.14 8.13
C TYR A 68 -0.34 6.64 8.03
N GLU A 69 0.76 7.31 8.33
CA GLU A 69 0.83 8.76 8.37
C GLU A 69 0.53 9.38 7.01
N TYR A 70 1.19 8.89 5.95
CA TYR A 70 0.96 9.41 4.60
C TYR A 70 -0.45 9.08 4.08
N LEU A 71 -0.97 7.90 4.37
CA LEU A 71 -2.35 7.56 4.03
C LEU A 71 -3.33 8.53 4.68
N HIS A 72 -3.17 8.80 5.96
CA HIS A 72 -4.03 9.73 6.71
C HIS A 72 -4.01 11.12 6.11
N GLU A 73 -2.86 11.64 5.78
CA GLU A 73 -2.72 12.93 5.11
C GLU A 73 -3.44 12.98 3.76
N SER A 74 -3.58 11.85 3.12
CA SER A 74 -4.26 11.72 1.82
C SER A 74 -5.75 11.38 1.95
N GLY A 75 -6.28 11.30 3.17
CA GLY A 75 -7.70 11.02 3.40
C GLY A 75 -8.07 9.54 3.49
N TYR A 76 -7.10 8.66 3.76
CA TYR A 76 -7.32 7.22 3.87
C TYR A 76 -6.82 6.70 5.21
N HIS A 77 -7.40 5.59 5.65
CA HIS A 77 -7.01 4.91 6.88
C HIS A 77 -6.79 3.43 6.60
N TYR A 78 -5.69 2.88 7.12
CA TYR A 78 -5.43 1.45 7.08
C TYR A 78 -5.85 0.83 8.42
N ASN A 79 -6.85 -0.04 8.39
CA ASN A 79 -7.30 -0.77 9.57
C ASN A 79 -6.51 -2.06 9.72
N MET A 80 -5.68 -2.15 10.75
CA MET A 80 -4.84 -3.33 11.01
C MET A 80 -5.63 -4.57 11.35
N ALA A 81 -6.77 -4.41 12.01
CA ALA A 81 -7.56 -5.55 12.49
C ALA A 81 -8.11 -6.39 11.33
N ASN A 82 -8.56 -5.73 10.25
CA ASN A 82 -9.11 -6.41 9.08
C ASN A 82 -8.28 -6.25 7.81
N ARG A 83 -7.14 -5.56 7.89
CA ARG A 83 -6.23 -5.28 6.76
C ARG A 83 -6.93 -4.62 5.58
N LYS A 84 -7.78 -3.62 5.86
CA LYS A 84 -8.51 -2.88 4.84
C LYS A 84 -8.08 -1.42 4.80
N VAL A 85 -8.05 -0.85 3.60
CA VAL A 85 -7.84 0.58 3.37
C VAL A 85 -9.20 1.22 3.19
N ILE A 86 -9.48 2.28 3.94
CA ILE A 86 -10.78 2.92 4.00
C ILE A 86 -10.63 4.41 3.66
N ASN A 87 -11.51 4.91 2.79
CA ASN A 87 -11.63 6.34 2.55
C ASN A 87 -12.30 6.97 3.77
N ILE A 88 -11.63 7.91 4.44
CA ILE A 88 -12.11 8.50 5.69
C ILE A 88 -13.40 9.31 5.48
N ILE A 89 -13.53 9.97 4.33
CA ILE A 89 -14.66 10.84 4.04
C ILE A 89 -15.92 10.04 3.71
N THR A 90 -15.78 9.02 2.84
CA THR A 90 -16.93 8.24 2.35
C THR A 90 -17.20 6.98 3.15
N GLY A 91 -16.21 6.48 3.89
CA GLY A 91 -16.29 5.20 4.57
C GLY A 91 -16.14 3.99 3.65
N GLU A 92 -15.90 4.22 2.37
CA GLU A 92 -15.76 3.13 1.39
C GLU A 92 -14.43 2.40 1.55
N ILE A 93 -14.47 1.08 1.38
CA ILE A 93 -13.28 0.23 1.36
C ILE A 93 -12.68 0.27 -0.05
N VAL A 94 -11.38 0.50 -0.08
CA VAL A 94 -10.62 0.51 -1.33
C VAL A 94 -10.43 -0.90 -1.88
#